data_430d48b0eef53b9e3f3a63e3e88fff2a
#
_entry.id   430d48b0eef53b9e3f3a63e3e88fff2a
#
_cell.length_a   1.000
_cell.length_b   1.000
_cell.length_c   1.000
_cell.angle_alpha   90.00
_cell.angle_beta   90.00
_cell.angle_gamma   90.00
#
_symmetry.space_group_name_H-M   'P 1'
#
loop_
_entity.id
_entity.type
_entity.pdbx_description
1 polymer ?
#
loop_
_entity_poly.entity_id
_entity_poly.type
_entity_poly.pdbx_seq_one_letter_code
_entity_poly.pdbx_strand_id
1 'polypeptide(L)'
;SKKNLNEHHLKGLSVLGVPKKLKNTVFPFRYNDIKDFYKVCDNNNIGIVKMEVHRNFLPRNDFLKKIRNYCNRNNIILIFDECTSGFRETFGGIHLKYKVNPDICILGKALGNGYPITAIMGSKKIMESAQSTFISSTFWTERTGYVAALKTLDEMEKNMSWKIIST
;
A
#
# COMPACT_ATOMS: atom_id res chain seq x y z
N SER A 1 -14.94 -8.67 16.51
CA SER A 1 -16.31 -8.35 16.08
C SER A 1 -16.27 -7.11 15.17
N LYS A 2 -17.23 -6.94 14.25
CA LYS A 2 -17.37 -5.76 13.39
C LYS A 2 -17.42 -4.43 14.17
N LYS A 3 -17.94 -4.43 15.36
CA LYS A 3 -18.03 -3.23 16.22
C LYS A 3 -16.67 -2.58 16.50
N ASN A 4 -15.59 -3.36 16.56
CA ASN A 4 -14.27 -2.84 16.89
C ASN A 4 -13.49 -2.31 15.67
N LEU A 5 -13.99 -2.54 14.45
CA LEU A 5 -13.37 -2.04 13.22
C LEU A 5 -13.98 -0.71 12.76
N ASN A 6 -15.18 -0.36 13.22
CA ASN A 6 -15.87 0.87 12.82
C ASN A 6 -15.23 2.16 13.34
N GLU A 7 -14.30 2.06 14.29
CA GLU A 7 -13.68 3.22 14.94
C GLU A 7 -12.16 3.26 14.74
N HIS A 8 -11.53 2.11 14.47
CA HIS A 8 -10.08 2.00 14.28
C HIS A 8 -9.70 0.76 13.46
N HIS A 9 -8.59 0.84 12.69
CA HIS A 9 -8.07 -0.27 11.90
C HIS A 9 -7.56 -1.45 12.73
N LEU A 10 -7.11 -1.19 13.94
CA LEU A 10 -6.54 -2.20 14.81
C LEU A 10 -7.51 -2.50 15.94
N LYS A 11 -7.85 -3.78 16.05
CA LYS A 11 -8.71 -4.29 17.12
C LYS A 11 -8.09 -3.98 18.50
N GLY A 12 -8.88 -3.37 19.36
CA GLY A 12 -8.47 -3.09 20.74
C GLY A 12 -7.73 -1.77 20.94
N LEU A 13 -7.46 -0.99 19.89
CA LEU A 13 -6.94 0.36 20.04
C LEU A 13 -8.06 1.38 20.21
N SER A 14 -7.80 2.38 21.07
CA SER A 14 -8.69 3.52 21.27
C SER A 14 -8.60 4.48 20.08
N VAL A 15 -9.71 5.13 19.77
CA VAL A 15 -9.78 6.22 18.78
C VAL A 15 -9.43 7.59 19.37
N LEU A 16 -8.90 7.63 20.58
CA LEU A 16 -8.45 8.88 21.22
C LEU A 16 -7.40 9.57 20.35
N GLY A 17 -7.59 10.86 20.12
CA GLY A 17 -6.74 11.66 19.23
C GLY A 17 -7.15 11.68 17.75
N VAL A 18 -8.09 10.84 17.34
CA VAL A 18 -8.63 10.89 15.97
C VAL A 18 -9.77 11.93 15.92
N PRO A 19 -9.71 12.91 14.99
CA PRO A 19 -10.79 13.90 14.86
C PRO A 19 -12.14 13.24 14.58
N LYS A 20 -13.17 13.60 15.34
CA LYS A 20 -14.52 13.03 15.20
C LYS A 20 -15.13 13.23 13.79
N LYS A 21 -14.69 14.27 13.06
CA LYS A 21 -15.11 14.53 11.67
C LYS A 21 -14.67 13.46 10.68
N LEU A 22 -13.64 12.65 11.03
CA LEU A 22 -13.19 11.53 10.21
C LEU A 22 -14.01 10.25 10.40
N LYS A 23 -14.99 10.27 11.29
CA LYS A 23 -15.91 9.14 11.44
C LYS A 23 -16.65 8.88 10.12
N ASN A 24 -16.80 7.62 9.75
CA ASN A 24 -17.45 7.18 8.50
C ASN A 24 -16.74 7.63 7.20
N THR A 25 -15.46 7.96 7.26
CA THR A 25 -14.63 8.20 6.05
C THR A 25 -13.75 7.01 5.69
N VAL A 26 -13.62 6.01 6.59
CA VAL A 26 -12.82 4.80 6.38
C VAL A 26 -13.66 3.58 6.75
N PHE A 27 -13.71 2.62 5.82
CA PHE A 27 -14.52 1.42 5.92
C PHE A 27 -13.62 0.18 5.80
N PRO A 28 -13.28 -0.47 6.93
CA PRO A 28 -12.41 -1.65 6.90
C PRO A 28 -13.13 -2.87 6.35
N PHE A 29 -12.40 -3.69 5.60
CA PHE A 29 -12.83 -5.00 5.13
C PHE A 29 -11.84 -6.09 5.58
N ARG A 30 -12.27 -7.35 5.60
CA ARG A 30 -11.44 -8.48 6.00
C ARG A 30 -10.60 -8.99 4.84
N TYR A 31 -9.31 -9.16 5.10
CA TYR A 31 -8.37 -9.74 4.15
C TYR A 31 -8.78 -11.19 3.80
N ASN A 32 -8.67 -11.57 2.52
CA ASN A 32 -9.14 -12.85 1.96
C ASN A 32 -10.65 -13.12 2.05
N ASP A 33 -11.46 -12.12 2.42
CA ASP A 33 -12.92 -12.21 2.41
C ASP A 33 -13.51 -11.30 1.31
N ILE A 34 -13.60 -11.84 0.09
CA ILE A 34 -14.08 -11.05 -1.06
C ILE A 34 -15.55 -10.64 -0.92
N LYS A 35 -16.35 -11.41 -0.20
CA LYS A 35 -17.77 -11.08 0.04
C LYS A 35 -17.87 -9.87 0.99
N ASP A 36 -17.04 -9.84 2.03
CA ASP A 36 -17.00 -8.69 2.94
C ASP A 36 -16.51 -7.44 2.20
N PHE A 37 -15.50 -7.57 1.32
CA PHE A 37 -15.03 -6.47 0.46
C PHE A 37 -16.16 -5.91 -0.42
N TYR A 38 -16.86 -6.74 -1.17
CA TYR A 38 -17.98 -6.30 -2.02
C TYR A 38 -19.07 -5.64 -1.18
N LYS A 39 -19.46 -6.25 -0.06
CA LYS A 39 -20.45 -5.67 0.84
C LYS A 39 -20.07 -4.27 1.34
N VAL A 40 -18.79 -4.05 1.65
CA VAL A 40 -18.31 -2.72 2.08
C VAL A 40 -18.39 -1.73 0.92
N CYS A 41 -17.94 -2.12 -0.27
CA CYS A 41 -17.95 -1.22 -1.43
C CYS A 41 -19.37 -0.90 -1.92
N ASP A 42 -20.26 -1.90 -1.97
CA ASP A 42 -21.63 -1.73 -2.48
C ASP A 42 -22.50 -0.87 -1.55
N ASN A 43 -22.21 -0.88 -0.24
CA ASN A 43 -22.96 -0.11 0.75
C ASN A 43 -22.39 1.30 1.04
N ASN A 44 -21.28 1.67 0.42
CA ASN A 44 -20.63 2.95 0.69
C ASN A 44 -20.05 3.54 -0.61
N ASN A 45 -20.00 4.86 -0.68
CA ASN A 45 -19.38 5.55 -1.80
C ASN A 45 -17.85 5.52 -1.66
N ILE A 46 -17.21 4.46 -2.20
CA ILE A 46 -15.78 4.23 -2.09
C ILE A 46 -15.06 4.77 -3.33
N GLY A 47 -14.16 5.73 -3.15
CA GLY A 47 -13.28 6.24 -4.20
C GLY A 47 -11.88 5.61 -4.19
N ILE A 48 -11.44 5.12 -3.04
CA ILE A 48 -10.08 4.58 -2.85
C ILE A 48 -10.13 3.29 -2.04
N VAL A 49 -9.39 2.28 -2.48
CA VAL A 49 -9.09 1.07 -1.71
C VAL A 49 -7.60 1.05 -1.41
N LYS A 50 -7.22 1.06 -0.14
CA LYS A 50 -5.84 0.91 0.32
C LYS A 50 -5.69 -0.39 1.09
N MET A 51 -4.69 -1.20 0.74
CA MET A 51 -4.41 -2.46 1.43
C MET A 51 -2.93 -2.85 1.32
N GLU A 52 -2.45 -3.68 2.25
CA GLU A 52 -1.20 -4.41 2.07
C GLU A 52 -1.45 -5.62 1.14
N VAL A 53 -0.48 -5.96 0.29
CA VAL A 53 -0.59 -7.14 -0.61
C VAL A 53 -0.58 -8.41 0.21
N HIS A 54 0.37 -8.53 1.11
CA HIS A 54 0.34 -9.51 2.20
C HIS A 54 1.26 -9.05 3.35
N ARG A 55 0.99 -9.57 4.53
CA ARG A 55 1.83 -9.37 5.72
C ARG A 55 1.88 -10.63 6.57
N ASN A 56 0.75 -11.01 7.15
CA ASN A 56 0.60 -12.21 7.99
C ASN A 56 -0.01 -13.38 7.23
N PHE A 57 -0.74 -13.07 6.15
CA PHE A 57 -1.44 -14.06 5.33
C PHE A 57 -1.16 -13.81 3.85
N LEU A 58 -0.99 -14.88 3.09
CA LEU A 58 -0.92 -14.81 1.64
C LEU A 58 -2.32 -14.59 1.03
N PRO A 59 -2.43 -13.89 -0.11
CA PRO A 59 -3.69 -13.80 -0.82
C PRO A 59 -4.11 -15.16 -1.37
N ARG A 60 -5.39 -15.51 -1.21
CA ARG A 60 -5.97 -16.81 -1.63
C ARG A 60 -7.09 -16.58 -2.64
N ASN A 61 -7.38 -17.60 -3.43
CA ASN A 61 -8.56 -17.63 -4.32
C ASN A 61 -8.67 -16.41 -5.24
N ASP A 62 -7.56 -15.99 -5.83
CA ASP A 62 -7.47 -14.80 -6.70
C ASP A 62 -7.96 -13.49 -6.04
N PHE A 63 -7.83 -13.38 -4.73
CA PHE A 63 -8.34 -12.24 -3.95
C PHE A 63 -7.88 -10.89 -4.52
N LEU A 64 -6.59 -10.74 -4.79
CA LEU A 64 -6.04 -9.49 -5.35
C LEU A 64 -6.59 -9.18 -6.74
N LYS A 65 -6.69 -10.18 -7.60
CA LYS A 65 -7.24 -10.02 -8.96
C LYS A 65 -8.72 -9.60 -8.91
N LYS A 66 -9.50 -10.21 -8.01
CA LYS A 66 -10.91 -9.87 -7.82
C LYS A 66 -11.09 -8.42 -7.36
N ILE A 67 -10.26 -7.97 -6.40
CA ILE A 67 -10.24 -6.57 -5.96
C ILE A 67 -9.87 -5.65 -7.12
N ARG A 68 -8.76 -5.93 -7.84
CA ARG A 68 -8.32 -5.12 -8.98
C ARG A 68 -9.44 -4.98 -10.03
N ASN A 69 -10.07 -6.10 -10.39
CA ASN A 69 -11.15 -6.11 -11.37
C ASN A 69 -12.37 -5.31 -10.91
N TYR A 70 -12.72 -5.39 -9.62
CA TYR A 70 -13.79 -4.57 -9.06
C TYR A 70 -13.44 -3.08 -9.09
N CYS A 71 -12.23 -2.71 -8.66
CA CYS A 71 -11.76 -1.33 -8.69
C CYS A 71 -11.78 -0.75 -10.11
N ASN A 72 -11.33 -1.53 -11.11
CA ASN A 72 -11.34 -1.11 -12.51
C ASN A 72 -12.76 -0.81 -13.02
N ARG A 73 -13.73 -1.70 -12.72
CA ARG A 73 -15.12 -1.53 -13.18
C ARG A 73 -15.84 -0.34 -12.54
N ASN A 74 -15.44 0.02 -11.32
CA ASN A 74 -16.09 1.06 -10.53
C ASN A 74 -15.27 2.36 -10.44
N ASN A 75 -14.21 2.51 -11.24
CA ASN A 75 -13.30 3.68 -11.21
C ASN A 75 -12.75 3.99 -9.81
N ILE A 76 -12.43 2.95 -9.03
CA ILE A 76 -11.86 3.05 -7.70
C ILE A 76 -10.35 2.97 -7.81
N ILE A 77 -9.63 3.88 -7.16
CA ILE A 77 -8.16 3.86 -7.09
C ILE A 77 -7.72 2.77 -6.12
N LEU A 78 -6.88 1.85 -6.60
CA LEU A 78 -6.29 0.80 -5.78
C LEU A 78 -4.86 1.18 -5.37
N ILE A 79 -4.63 1.25 -4.07
CA ILE A 79 -3.32 1.53 -3.46
C ILE A 79 -2.81 0.28 -2.77
N PHE A 80 -1.62 -0.19 -3.15
CA PHE A 80 -0.90 -1.21 -2.39
C PHE A 80 0.14 -0.57 -1.48
N ASP A 81 -0.02 -0.77 -0.17
CA ASP A 81 0.98 -0.40 0.82
C ASP A 81 1.99 -1.54 0.94
N GLU A 82 3.13 -1.34 0.32
CA GLU A 82 4.23 -2.29 0.29
C GLU A 82 5.45 -1.82 1.07
N CYS A 83 5.25 -0.90 2.01
CA CYS A 83 6.33 -0.46 2.90
C CYS A 83 6.99 -1.63 3.65
N THR A 84 6.23 -2.69 3.94
CA THR A 84 6.75 -3.87 4.65
C THR A 84 7.20 -4.98 3.70
N SER A 85 6.46 -5.22 2.63
CA SER A 85 6.67 -6.36 1.71
C SER A 85 7.61 -6.04 0.53
N GLY A 86 7.75 -4.78 0.16
CA GLY A 86 8.59 -4.37 -0.96
C GLY A 86 10.05 -4.79 -0.79
N PHE A 87 10.67 -5.21 -1.88
CA PHE A 87 12.07 -5.63 -2.01
C PHE A 87 12.48 -6.86 -1.17
N ARG A 88 11.52 -7.64 -0.66
CA ARG A 88 11.83 -8.83 0.15
C ARG A 88 11.74 -10.14 -0.64
N GLU A 89 10.80 -10.27 -1.56
CA GLU A 89 10.61 -11.46 -2.38
C GLU A 89 10.66 -11.17 -3.88
N THR A 90 10.71 -9.89 -4.25
CA THR A 90 10.81 -9.40 -5.62
C THR A 90 11.70 -8.16 -5.64
N PHE A 91 12.31 -7.87 -6.78
CA PHE A 91 12.95 -6.57 -7.00
C PHE A 91 11.87 -5.53 -7.32
N GLY A 92 11.31 -4.93 -6.25
CA GLY A 92 10.16 -4.03 -6.31
C GLY A 92 9.07 -4.45 -5.35
N GLY A 93 7.82 -4.13 -5.67
CA GLY A 93 6.66 -4.51 -4.88
C GLY A 93 6.32 -5.99 -5.04
N ILE A 94 5.84 -6.63 -3.96
CA ILE A 94 5.48 -8.05 -3.99
C ILE A 94 4.26 -8.34 -4.90
N HIS A 95 3.47 -7.32 -5.25
CA HIS A 95 2.38 -7.44 -6.21
C HIS A 95 2.84 -7.99 -7.56
N LEU A 96 4.11 -7.80 -7.93
CA LEU A 96 4.70 -8.34 -9.15
C LEU A 96 4.64 -9.88 -9.19
N LYS A 97 4.81 -10.54 -8.04
CA LYS A 97 4.66 -12.00 -7.90
C LYS A 97 3.25 -12.48 -8.26
N TYR A 98 2.25 -11.67 -7.95
CA TYR A 98 0.83 -11.97 -8.21
C TYR A 98 0.32 -11.44 -9.55
N LYS A 99 1.15 -10.69 -10.29
CA LYS A 99 0.80 -10.05 -11.57
C LYS A 99 -0.47 -9.19 -11.47
N VAL A 100 -0.57 -8.43 -10.39
CA VAL A 100 -1.70 -7.50 -10.12
C VAL A 100 -1.12 -6.12 -9.86
N ASN A 101 -1.27 -5.20 -10.81
CA ASN A 101 -0.75 -3.86 -10.68
C ASN A 101 -1.75 -2.94 -9.96
N PRO A 102 -1.34 -2.23 -8.89
CA PRO A 102 -2.14 -1.16 -8.30
C PRO A 102 -2.09 0.10 -9.14
N ASP A 103 -2.92 1.07 -8.81
CA ASP A 103 -2.82 2.42 -9.36
C ASP A 103 -1.71 3.22 -8.67
N ILE A 104 -1.51 2.96 -7.38
CA ILE A 104 -0.43 3.54 -6.56
C ILE A 104 0.22 2.42 -5.73
N CYS A 105 1.55 2.42 -5.68
CA CYS A 105 2.36 1.56 -4.81
C CYS A 105 3.17 2.43 -3.84
N ILE A 106 3.16 2.08 -2.57
CA ILE A 106 3.93 2.77 -1.53
C ILE A 106 5.06 1.83 -1.09
N LEU A 107 6.30 2.29 -1.22
CA LEU A 107 7.51 1.55 -0.85
C LEU A 107 8.26 2.27 0.27
N GLY A 108 8.97 1.53 1.11
CA GLY A 108 9.76 2.09 2.20
C GLY A 108 10.64 1.01 2.84
N LYS A 109 11.00 1.20 4.09
CA LYS A 109 11.82 0.25 4.88
C LYS A 109 13.04 -0.28 4.12
N ALA A 110 12.92 -1.43 3.45
CA ALA A 110 14.01 -2.05 2.69
C ALA A 110 14.58 -1.15 1.60
N LEU A 111 13.77 -0.23 1.03
CA LEU A 111 14.24 0.74 0.04
C LEU A 111 15.40 1.59 0.54
N GLY A 112 15.34 2.05 1.78
CA GLY A 112 16.38 2.86 2.40
C GLY A 112 17.42 2.04 3.18
N ASN A 113 17.16 0.75 3.41
CA ASN A 113 18.01 -0.16 4.17
C ASN A 113 18.55 0.44 5.50
N GLY A 114 17.62 1.01 6.28
CA GLY A 114 17.92 1.69 7.54
C GLY A 114 17.85 3.22 7.46
N TYR A 115 17.96 3.82 6.28
CA TYR A 115 17.71 5.24 6.12
C TYR A 115 16.20 5.53 5.96
N PRO A 116 15.65 6.58 6.61
CA PRO A 116 14.22 6.87 6.58
C PRO A 116 13.79 7.53 5.27
N ILE A 117 13.61 6.73 4.23
CA ILE A 117 13.08 7.16 2.94
C ILE A 117 11.90 6.28 2.53
N THR A 118 10.93 6.89 1.88
CA THR A 118 9.78 6.22 1.25
C THR A 118 9.61 6.72 -0.17
N ALA A 119 8.98 5.91 -1.01
CA ALA A 119 8.61 6.27 -2.36
C ALA A 119 7.15 5.96 -2.62
N ILE A 120 6.46 6.87 -3.28
CA ILE A 120 5.10 6.68 -3.78
C ILE A 120 5.19 6.67 -5.31
N MET A 121 4.80 5.57 -5.92
CA MET A 121 4.81 5.38 -7.37
C MET A 121 3.41 5.07 -7.85
N GLY A 122 3.06 5.54 -9.02
CA GLY A 122 1.73 5.28 -9.58
C GLY A 122 1.67 5.55 -11.08
N SER A 123 0.47 5.31 -11.64
CA SER A 123 0.21 5.63 -13.03
C SER A 123 0.40 7.13 -13.30
N LYS A 124 0.89 7.49 -14.49
CA LYS A 124 1.13 8.89 -14.87
C LYS A 124 -0.09 9.77 -14.57
N LYS A 125 -1.27 9.35 -15.01
CA LYS A 125 -2.53 10.10 -14.82
C LYS A 125 -2.81 10.44 -13.35
N ILE A 126 -2.55 9.51 -12.43
CA ILE A 126 -2.80 9.73 -11.00
C ILE A 126 -1.69 10.57 -10.37
N MET A 127 -0.43 10.30 -10.73
CA MET A 127 0.70 11.05 -10.19
C MET A 127 0.73 12.50 -10.67
N GLU A 128 0.23 12.80 -11.87
CA GLU A 128 0.07 14.18 -12.33
C GLU A 128 -0.86 15.00 -11.43
N SER A 129 -1.86 14.39 -10.81
CA SER A 129 -2.73 15.07 -9.85
C SER A 129 -1.97 15.60 -8.62
N ALA A 130 -0.85 15.00 -8.27
CA ALA A 130 0.01 15.48 -7.18
C ALA A 130 0.63 16.86 -7.49
N GLN A 131 0.79 17.19 -8.77
CA GLN A 131 1.33 18.49 -9.22
C GLN A 131 0.40 19.66 -8.83
N SER A 132 -0.89 19.42 -8.69
CA SER A 132 -1.89 20.42 -8.30
C SER A 132 -2.08 20.52 -6.79
N THR A 133 -1.35 19.71 -6.00
CA THR A 133 -1.44 19.70 -4.55
C THR A 133 -0.19 20.31 -3.93
N PHE A 134 -0.34 20.92 -2.75
CA PHE A 134 0.81 21.41 -1.99
C PHE A 134 1.46 20.25 -1.24
N ILE A 135 2.55 19.71 -1.82
CA ILE A 135 3.38 18.68 -1.19
C ILE A 135 4.72 19.32 -0.85
N SER A 136 5.04 19.41 0.43
CA SER A 136 6.30 19.98 0.91
C SER A 136 6.74 19.28 2.20
N SER A 137 8.05 19.30 2.46
CA SER A 137 8.63 18.88 3.72
C SER A 137 9.98 19.58 3.95
N THR A 138 10.44 19.60 5.20
CA THR A 138 11.75 20.14 5.57
C THR A 138 12.90 19.46 4.82
N PHE A 139 12.77 18.15 4.55
CA PHE A 139 13.81 17.36 3.90
C PHE A 139 13.61 17.17 2.39
N TRP A 140 12.80 18.01 1.76
CA TRP A 140 12.48 17.91 0.33
C TRP A 140 13.70 17.87 -0.58
N THR A 141 14.73 18.66 -0.25
CA THR A 141 15.97 18.77 -1.02
C THR A 141 17.14 17.98 -0.42
N GLU A 142 16.90 17.26 0.66
CA GLU A 142 17.93 16.42 1.30
C GLU A 142 18.26 15.22 0.40
N ARG A 143 19.55 15.01 0.11
CA ARG A 143 20.00 14.02 -0.88
C ARG A 143 20.40 12.69 -0.31
N THR A 144 20.70 12.62 0.99
CA THR A 144 21.23 11.40 1.63
C THR A 144 20.27 10.22 1.46
N GLY A 145 18.95 10.45 1.61
CA GLY A 145 17.93 9.43 1.40
C GLY A 145 17.90 8.87 -0.02
N TYR A 146 18.00 9.75 -1.01
CA TYR A 146 18.04 9.32 -2.42
C TYR A 146 19.30 8.50 -2.74
N VAL A 147 20.46 8.95 -2.26
CA VAL A 147 21.74 8.23 -2.45
C VAL A 147 21.69 6.87 -1.77
N ALA A 148 21.17 6.80 -0.54
CA ALA A 148 21.02 5.55 0.20
C ALA A 148 20.09 4.58 -0.54
N ALA A 149 18.95 5.06 -1.03
CA ALA A 149 18.01 4.24 -1.80
C ALA A 149 18.62 3.73 -3.11
N LEU A 150 19.27 4.60 -3.89
CA LEU A 150 19.93 4.19 -5.14
C LEU A 150 21.00 3.15 -4.88
N LYS A 151 21.85 3.37 -3.89
CA LYS A 151 22.90 2.39 -3.53
C LYS A 151 22.32 1.06 -3.05
N THR A 152 21.24 1.12 -2.28
CA THR A 152 20.52 -0.08 -1.85
C THR A 152 19.97 -0.86 -3.04
N LEU A 153 19.37 -0.20 -4.01
CA LEU A 153 18.84 -0.82 -5.23
C LEU A 153 19.97 -1.47 -6.05
N ASP A 154 21.08 -0.76 -6.24
CA ASP A 154 22.27 -1.31 -6.94
C ASP A 154 22.79 -2.59 -6.28
N GLU A 155 22.93 -2.59 -4.96
CA GLU A 155 23.41 -3.77 -4.23
C GLU A 155 22.38 -4.91 -4.23
N MET A 156 21.11 -4.59 -4.14
CA MET A 156 20.05 -5.59 -4.24
C MET A 156 20.06 -6.26 -5.61
N GLU A 157 20.17 -5.49 -6.69
CA GLU A 157 20.19 -6.01 -8.05
C GLU A 157 21.41 -6.90 -8.29
N LYS A 158 22.62 -6.45 -7.96
CA LYS A 158 23.87 -7.20 -8.08
C LYS A 158 23.81 -8.54 -7.36
N ASN A 159 23.31 -8.56 -6.14
CA ASN A 159 23.30 -9.73 -5.28
C ASN A 159 22.01 -10.56 -5.40
N MET A 160 21.02 -10.09 -6.15
CA MET A 160 19.66 -10.67 -6.19
C MET A 160 19.11 -10.92 -4.77
N SER A 161 19.26 -9.93 -3.89
CA SER A 161 19.04 -10.06 -2.43
C SER A 161 17.64 -10.60 -2.09
N TRP A 162 16.62 -10.27 -2.87
CA TRP A 162 15.25 -10.79 -2.67
C TRP A 162 15.17 -12.32 -2.76
N LYS A 163 16.08 -12.97 -3.53
CA LYS A 163 16.13 -14.44 -3.61
C LYS A 163 16.72 -15.03 -2.35
N ILE A 164 17.72 -14.36 -1.76
CA ILE A 164 18.39 -14.81 -0.53
C ILE A 164 17.46 -14.62 0.67
N ILE A 165 16.74 -13.48 0.74
CA ILE A 165 15.85 -13.16 1.85
C ILE A 165 14.62 -14.07 1.87
N SER A 166 14.16 -14.55 0.71
CA SER A 166 12.94 -15.36 0.58
C SER A 166 13.15 -16.87 0.76
N THR A 167 14.39 -17.31 0.99
CA THR A 167 14.73 -18.69 1.36
C THR A 167 14.65 -18.88 2.84
#